data_819caf38106a985fcf5cb503f6ec6bd6
#
_entry.id   819caf38106a985fcf5cb503f6ec6bd6
#
_cell.length_a   1.000
_cell.length_b   1.000
_cell.length_c   1.000
_cell.angle_alpha   90.00
_cell.angle_beta   90.00
_cell.angle_gamma   90.00
#
_symmetry.space_group_name_H-M   'P 1'
#
loop_
_entity.id
_entity.type
_entity.pdbx_description
1 polymer ?
#
loop_
_entity_poly.entity_id
_entity_poly.type
_entity_poly.pdbx_seq_one_letter_code
_entity_poly.pdbx_strand_id
1 'polypeptide(L)'
;MILDTSFLIDLFDGRQGAFETGLDLSEARTVQRVPSPVVMELSYGAAFGSEEERRNVENALRMYPVVEQDERIAHRAGQLLARADVEAGGESGIDKVEPMIAAVSEIYDEPVLTADVEHFSALGIDVETY
;
A
#
# COMPACT_ATOMS: atom_id res chain seq x y z
N MET A 1 10.33 -1.62 2.84
CA MET A 1 9.46 -0.98 1.82
C MET A 1 8.02 -1.45 2.02
N ILE A 2 7.10 -0.52 2.17
CA ILE A 2 5.67 -0.81 2.28
C ILE A 2 5.05 -0.69 0.88
N LEU A 3 4.37 -1.74 0.43
CA LEU A 3 3.78 -1.78 -0.90
C LEU A 3 2.33 -1.34 -0.85
N ASP A 4 1.99 -0.32 -1.62
CA ASP A 4 0.62 0.13 -1.82
C ASP A 4 -0.09 -0.69 -2.91
N THR A 5 -1.41 -0.67 -2.91
CA THR A 5 -2.28 -1.35 -3.87
C THR A 5 -1.97 -0.93 -5.31
N SER A 6 -1.75 0.37 -5.55
CA SER A 6 -1.44 0.89 -6.89
C SER A 6 -0.19 0.25 -7.49
N PHE A 7 0.87 0.13 -6.72
CA PHE A 7 2.11 -0.52 -7.16
C PHE A 7 1.89 -1.98 -7.51
N LEU A 8 1.19 -2.74 -6.66
CA LEU A 8 0.95 -4.17 -6.89
C LEU A 8 0.05 -4.42 -8.10
N ILE A 9 -0.98 -3.58 -8.32
CA ILE A 9 -1.80 -3.65 -9.53
C ILE A 9 -0.92 -3.43 -10.77
N ASP A 10 -0.13 -2.37 -10.79
CA ASP A 10 0.74 -2.06 -11.93
C ASP A 10 1.80 -3.14 -12.16
N LEU A 11 2.32 -3.74 -11.09
CA LEU A 11 3.24 -4.87 -11.18
C LEU A 11 2.57 -6.10 -11.79
N PHE A 12 1.36 -6.45 -11.36
CA PHE A 12 0.62 -7.61 -11.89
C PHE A 12 0.15 -7.39 -13.33
N ASP A 13 -0.14 -6.14 -13.69
CA ASP A 13 -0.46 -5.75 -15.06
C ASP A 13 0.79 -5.68 -15.98
N GLY A 14 1.97 -5.92 -15.43
CA GLY A 14 3.22 -5.93 -16.18
C GLY A 14 3.68 -4.55 -16.66
N ARG A 15 3.31 -3.49 -15.95
CA ARG A 15 3.79 -2.14 -16.25
C ARG A 15 5.30 -2.06 -16.03
N GLN A 16 6.02 -1.54 -17.02
CA GLN A 16 7.48 -1.55 -17.06
C GLN A 16 8.11 -0.91 -15.81
N GLY A 17 7.68 0.28 -15.40
CA GLY A 17 8.24 0.96 -14.21
C GLY A 17 8.07 0.13 -12.93
N ALA A 18 6.87 -0.42 -12.72
CA ALA A 18 6.59 -1.26 -11.55
C ALA A 18 7.43 -2.56 -11.58
N PHE A 19 7.57 -3.17 -12.75
CA PHE A 19 8.39 -4.38 -12.91
C PHE A 19 9.87 -4.12 -12.63
N GLU A 20 10.43 -3.06 -13.20
CA GLU A 20 11.84 -2.67 -12.98
C GLU A 20 12.10 -2.37 -11.51
N THR A 21 11.23 -1.58 -10.86
CA THR A 21 11.34 -1.29 -9.44
C THR A 21 11.22 -2.54 -8.57
N GLY A 22 10.27 -3.42 -8.87
CA GLY A 22 10.12 -4.70 -8.17
C GLY A 22 11.36 -5.58 -8.28
N LEU A 23 11.99 -5.61 -9.46
CA LEU A 23 13.24 -6.32 -9.68
C LEU A 23 14.39 -5.72 -8.87
N ASP A 24 14.56 -4.40 -8.90
CA ASP A 24 15.59 -3.68 -8.13
C ASP A 24 15.47 -3.94 -6.63
N LEU A 25 14.25 -3.89 -6.08
CA LEU A 25 13.98 -4.20 -4.68
C LEU A 25 14.34 -5.65 -4.33
N SER A 26 14.06 -6.57 -5.24
CA SER A 26 14.39 -7.99 -5.07
C SER A 26 15.89 -8.24 -5.12
N GLU A 27 16.59 -7.64 -6.06
CA GLU A 27 18.05 -7.74 -6.19
C GLU A 27 18.77 -7.12 -4.99
N ALA A 28 18.28 -5.99 -4.49
CA ALA A 28 18.75 -5.33 -3.27
C ALA A 28 18.40 -6.10 -1.98
N ARG A 29 17.59 -7.15 -2.08
CA ARG A 29 17.05 -7.92 -0.93
C ARG A 29 16.29 -7.06 0.06
N THR A 30 15.65 -6.01 -0.44
CA THR A 30 14.79 -5.16 0.38
C THR A 30 13.56 -5.93 0.83
N VAL A 31 13.26 -5.90 2.12
CA VAL A 31 12.02 -6.51 2.63
C VAL A 31 10.83 -5.70 2.11
N GLN A 32 9.93 -6.38 1.42
CA GLN A 32 8.73 -5.81 0.82
C GLN A 32 7.52 -6.28 1.63
N ARG A 33 6.83 -5.36 2.30
CA ARG A 33 5.71 -5.67 3.21
C ARG A 33 4.39 -5.24 2.58
N VAL A 34 3.39 -6.09 2.68
CA VAL A 34 2.03 -5.81 2.21
C VAL A 34 1.11 -5.64 3.42
N PRO A 35 0.59 -4.43 3.68
CA PRO A 35 -0.44 -4.25 4.72
C PRO A 35 -1.71 -5.05 4.40
N SER A 36 -2.37 -5.60 5.41
CA SER A 36 -3.59 -6.39 5.19
C SER A 36 -4.74 -5.64 4.50
N PRO A 37 -4.92 -4.31 4.65
CA PRO A 37 -5.87 -3.56 3.84
C PRO A 37 -5.59 -3.62 2.32
N VAL A 38 -4.33 -3.70 1.91
CA VAL A 38 -3.94 -3.90 0.50
C VAL A 38 -4.38 -5.28 0.01
N VAL A 39 -4.24 -6.32 0.84
CA VAL A 39 -4.76 -7.66 0.54
C VAL A 39 -6.27 -7.62 0.30
N MET A 40 -7.01 -6.87 1.12
CA MET A 40 -8.45 -6.69 0.96
C MET A 40 -8.79 -6.04 -0.38
N GLU A 41 -8.12 -4.93 -0.73
CA GLU A 41 -8.38 -4.24 -2.00
C GLU A 41 -8.06 -5.09 -3.23
N LEU A 42 -6.92 -5.78 -3.22
CA LEU A 42 -6.54 -6.68 -4.31
C LEU A 42 -7.51 -7.86 -4.44
N SER A 43 -7.93 -8.43 -3.32
CA SER A 43 -8.91 -9.53 -3.30
C SER A 43 -10.29 -9.07 -3.79
N TYR A 44 -10.70 -7.87 -3.42
CA TYR A 44 -11.93 -7.24 -3.92
C TYR A 44 -11.87 -7.07 -5.43
N GLY A 45 -10.81 -6.46 -5.96
CA GLY A 45 -10.64 -6.27 -7.41
C GLY A 45 -10.61 -7.60 -8.18
N ALA A 46 -9.86 -8.58 -7.69
CA ALA A 46 -9.73 -9.90 -8.31
C ALA A 46 -11.06 -10.68 -8.33
N ALA A 47 -11.97 -10.41 -7.41
CA ALA A 47 -13.29 -11.06 -7.37
C ALA A 47 -14.16 -10.75 -8.60
N PHE A 48 -13.91 -9.63 -9.28
CA PHE A 48 -14.56 -9.24 -10.53
C PHE A 48 -13.84 -9.76 -11.78
N GLY A 49 -12.64 -10.30 -11.61
CA GLY A 49 -11.84 -10.85 -12.68
C GLY A 49 -12.12 -12.34 -12.95
N SER A 50 -11.29 -12.92 -13.81
CA SER A 50 -11.33 -14.35 -14.11
C SER A 50 -10.84 -15.20 -12.92
N GLU A 51 -11.09 -16.49 -12.97
CA GLU A 51 -10.55 -17.43 -11.98
C GLU A 51 -9.01 -17.51 -12.03
N GLU A 52 -8.43 -17.30 -13.21
CA GLU A 52 -6.98 -17.20 -13.40
C GLU A 52 -6.41 -15.96 -12.72
N GLU A 53 -7.02 -14.79 -12.89
CA GLU A 53 -6.61 -13.55 -12.23
C GLU A 53 -6.67 -13.67 -10.70
N ARG A 54 -7.73 -14.25 -10.16
CA ARG A 54 -7.84 -14.52 -8.71
C ARG A 54 -6.70 -15.39 -8.21
N ARG A 55 -6.39 -16.45 -8.93
CA ARG A 55 -5.30 -17.37 -8.59
C ARG A 55 -3.94 -16.69 -8.66
N ASN A 56 -3.72 -15.85 -9.67
CA ASN A 56 -2.49 -15.11 -9.84
C ASN A 56 -2.28 -14.12 -8.68
N VAL A 57 -3.31 -13.39 -8.27
CA VAL A 57 -3.25 -12.48 -7.12
C VAL A 57 -2.94 -13.25 -5.82
N GLU A 58 -3.64 -14.35 -5.57
CA GLU A 58 -3.39 -15.19 -4.38
C GLU A 58 -1.96 -15.73 -4.33
N ASN A 59 -1.44 -16.21 -5.46
CA ASN A 59 -0.09 -16.73 -5.54
C ASN A 59 0.96 -15.64 -5.35
N ALA A 60 0.75 -14.47 -5.94
CA ALA A 60 1.65 -13.33 -5.80
C ALA A 60 1.70 -12.84 -4.34
N LEU A 61 0.55 -12.71 -3.69
CA LEU A 61 0.48 -12.27 -2.29
C LEU A 61 1.21 -13.20 -1.32
N ARG A 62 1.32 -14.50 -1.63
CA ARG A 62 2.10 -15.46 -0.82
C ARG A 62 3.60 -15.20 -0.85
N MET A 63 4.09 -14.40 -1.79
CA MET A 63 5.52 -14.05 -1.90
C MET A 63 5.92 -12.93 -0.94
N TYR A 64 4.96 -12.23 -0.34
CA TYR A 64 5.21 -11.08 0.51
C TYR A 64 4.80 -11.34 1.97
N PRO A 65 5.58 -10.84 2.95
CA PRO A 65 5.11 -10.79 4.32
C PRO A 65 3.94 -9.81 4.44
N VAL A 66 2.84 -10.29 5.01
CA VAL A 66 1.66 -9.47 5.27
C VAL A 66 1.72 -8.89 6.66
N VAL A 67 1.49 -7.58 6.78
CA VAL A 67 1.36 -6.89 8.06
C VAL A 67 -0.11 -6.83 8.44
N GLU A 68 -0.48 -7.53 9.49
CA GLU A 68 -1.86 -7.55 9.98
C GLU A 68 -2.27 -6.19 10.57
N GLN A 69 -3.51 -5.80 10.31
CA GLN A 69 -4.12 -4.60 10.88
C GLN A 69 -4.49 -4.87 12.34
N ASP A 70 -3.67 -4.41 13.27
CA ASP A 70 -3.92 -4.50 14.70
C ASP A 70 -4.53 -3.21 15.28
N GLU A 71 -4.86 -3.22 16.57
CA GLU A 71 -5.45 -2.07 17.26
C GLU A 71 -4.52 -0.84 17.22
N ARG A 72 -3.22 -1.03 17.38
CA ARG A 72 -2.22 0.04 17.36
C ARG A 72 -2.17 0.75 16.00
N ILE A 73 -2.15 -0.03 14.92
CA ILE A 73 -2.16 0.49 13.55
C ILE A 73 -3.47 1.21 13.27
N ALA A 74 -4.62 0.61 13.63
CA ALA A 74 -5.93 1.20 13.43
C ALA A 74 -6.09 2.54 14.17
N HIS A 75 -5.64 2.61 15.43
CA HIS A 75 -5.67 3.83 16.22
C HIS A 75 -4.82 4.94 15.59
N ARG A 76 -3.60 4.60 15.19
CA ARG A 76 -2.70 5.57 14.54
C ARG A 76 -3.22 6.03 13.18
N ALA A 77 -3.81 5.15 12.40
CA ALA A 77 -4.44 5.50 11.12
C ALA A 77 -5.54 6.57 11.29
N GLY A 78 -6.39 6.41 12.28
CA GLY A 78 -7.42 7.40 12.62
C GLY A 78 -6.82 8.76 12.97
N GLN A 79 -5.74 8.81 13.73
CA GLN A 79 -5.04 10.05 14.08
C GLN A 79 -4.41 10.73 12.87
N LEU A 80 -3.78 9.97 11.98
CA LEU A 80 -3.17 10.49 10.75
C LEU A 80 -4.21 11.10 9.83
N LEU A 81 -5.34 10.42 9.63
CA LEU A 81 -6.44 10.93 8.80
C LEU A 81 -7.06 12.20 9.40
N ALA A 82 -7.33 12.21 10.70
CA ALA A 82 -7.88 13.39 11.38
C ALA A 82 -6.95 14.60 11.24
N ARG A 83 -5.64 14.42 11.36
CA ARG A 83 -4.67 15.49 11.16
C ARG A 83 -4.70 16.01 9.72
N ALA A 84 -4.71 15.13 8.73
CA ALA A 84 -4.78 15.52 7.32
C ALA A 84 -6.07 16.29 7.01
N ASP A 85 -7.21 15.86 7.55
CA ASP A 85 -8.49 16.56 7.39
C ASP A 85 -8.46 17.96 8.02
N VAL A 86 -7.90 18.09 9.21
CA VAL A 86 -7.75 19.40 9.87
C VAL A 86 -6.85 20.33 9.04
N GLU A 87 -5.72 19.84 8.55
CA GLU A 87 -4.78 20.62 7.71
C GLU A 87 -5.42 21.03 6.37
N ALA A 88 -6.30 20.19 5.82
CA ALA A 88 -7.07 20.50 4.62
C ALA A 88 -8.22 21.50 4.85
N GLY A 89 -8.55 21.79 6.10
CA GLY A 89 -9.69 22.65 6.46
C GLY A 89 -11.06 21.99 6.34
N GLY A 90 -11.09 20.65 6.29
CA GLY A 90 -12.28 19.82 6.13
C GLY A 90 -11.90 18.41 5.71
N GLU A 91 -12.74 17.73 4.94
CA GLU A 91 -12.39 16.43 4.39
C GLU A 91 -11.25 16.56 3.40
N SER A 92 -10.15 15.82 3.62
CA SER A 92 -8.96 15.80 2.76
C SER A 92 -9.17 15.08 1.43
N GLY A 93 -10.20 14.25 1.34
CA GLY A 93 -10.43 13.36 0.22
C GLY A 93 -9.66 12.02 0.30
N ILE A 94 -8.83 11.86 1.32
CA ILE A 94 -8.12 10.61 1.58
C ILE A 94 -9.12 9.57 2.07
N ASP A 95 -9.10 8.38 1.50
CA ASP A 95 -9.95 7.29 1.94
C ASP A 95 -9.48 6.69 3.29
N LYS A 96 -10.12 5.63 3.75
CA LYS A 96 -9.78 5.01 5.04
C LYS A 96 -8.70 3.94 4.95
N VAL A 97 -8.36 3.49 3.76
CA VAL A 97 -7.32 2.46 3.55
C VAL A 97 -5.94 3.09 3.56
N GLU A 98 -5.75 4.19 2.88
CA GLU A 98 -4.45 4.89 2.82
C GLU A 98 -3.88 5.27 4.19
N PRO A 99 -4.66 5.80 5.16
CA PRO A 99 -4.14 6.03 6.51
C PRO A 99 -3.71 4.75 7.24
N MET A 100 -4.33 3.61 6.94
CA MET A 100 -3.92 2.32 7.51
C MET A 100 -2.56 1.88 6.97
N ILE A 101 -2.33 2.08 5.67
CA ILE A 101 -1.02 1.82 5.02
C ILE A 101 0.03 2.79 5.58
N ALA A 102 -0.33 4.07 5.71
CA ALA A 102 0.53 5.11 6.28
C ALA A 102 0.95 4.78 7.72
N ALA A 103 0.05 4.29 8.55
CA ALA A 103 0.36 3.87 9.91
C ALA A 103 1.35 2.69 9.96
N VAL A 104 1.28 1.75 9.03
CA VAL A 104 2.27 0.68 8.89
C VAL A 104 3.64 1.25 8.52
N SER A 105 3.69 2.17 7.55
CA SER A 105 4.91 2.87 7.15
C SER A 105 5.61 3.54 8.35
N GLU A 106 4.86 4.30 9.13
CA GLU A 106 5.37 4.98 10.32
C GLU A 106 5.90 3.99 11.37
N ILE A 107 5.18 2.91 11.63
CA ILE A 107 5.57 1.90 12.64
C ILE A 107 6.83 1.14 12.25
N TYR A 108 6.99 0.84 10.98
CA TYR A 108 8.19 0.14 10.46
C TYR A 108 9.32 1.09 10.08
N ASP A 109 9.09 2.41 10.05
CA ASP A 109 10.05 3.41 9.56
C ASP A 109 10.54 3.07 8.14
N GLU A 110 9.60 2.73 7.28
CA GLU A 110 9.82 2.36 5.88
C GLU A 110 8.93 3.21 4.97
N PRO A 111 9.42 3.71 3.83
CA PRO A 111 8.60 4.48 2.90
C PRO A 111 7.52 3.61 2.24
N VAL A 112 6.47 4.27 1.75
CA VAL A 112 5.42 3.65 0.93
C VAL A 112 5.78 3.76 -0.55
N LEU A 113 5.78 2.64 -1.26
CA LEU A 113 5.91 2.60 -2.72
C LEU A 113 4.52 2.68 -3.35
N THR A 114 4.24 3.81 -4.02
CA THR A 114 2.88 4.15 -4.49
C THR A 114 2.92 5.04 -5.73
N ALA A 115 1.83 5.03 -6.49
CA ALA A 115 1.54 6.04 -7.49
C ALA A 115 0.82 7.27 -6.90
N ASP A 116 0.25 7.16 -5.70
CA ASP A 116 -0.48 8.23 -5.03
C ASP A 116 0.40 9.01 -4.04
N VAL A 117 1.28 9.83 -4.60
CA VAL A 117 2.22 10.65 -3.81
C VAL A 117 1.49 11.69 -2.96
N GLU A 118 0.41 12.28 -3.50
CA GLU A 118 -0.27 13.41 -2.87
C GLU A 118 -0.90 13.02 -1.53
N HIS A 119 -1.67 11.94 -1.51
CA HIS A 119 -2.37 11.49 -0.31
C HIS A 119 -1.39 11.03 0.79
N PHE A 120 -0.39 10.23 0.46
CA PHE A 120 0.59 9.78 1.45
C PHE A 120 1.46 10.92 1.98
N SER A 121 1.84 11.89 1.14
CA SER A 121 2.54 13.09 1.59
C SER A 121 1.67 13.93 2.52
N ALA A 122 0.37 14.07 2.24
CA ALA A 122 -0.58 14.75 3.12
C ALA A 122 -0.75 14.03 4.48
N LEU A 123 -0.56 12.71 4.51
CA LEU A 123 -0.52 11.91 5.75
C LEU A 123 0.83 12.03 6.49
N GLY A 124 1.82 12.72 5.91
CA GLY A 124 3.13 12.95 6.51
C GLY A 124 4.08 11.75 6.41
N ILE A 125 3.90 10.90 5.41
CA ILE A 125 4.66 9.67 5.19
C ILE A 125 5.64 9.87 4.03
N ASP A 126 6.82 9.30 4.17
CA ASP A 126 7.79 9.24 3.08
C ASP A 126 7.31 8.29 1.98
N VAL A 127 7.42 8.74 0.74
CA VAL A 127 6.97 7.99 -0.42
C VAL A 127 8.09 7.76 -1.43
N GLU A 128 8.04 6.62 -2.08
CA GLU A 128 8.79 6.31 -3.29
C GLU A 128 7.84 6.02 -4.44
N THR A 129 8.27 6.34 -5.65
CA THR A 129 7.50 6.12 -6.90
C THR A 129 8.26 5.20 -7.84
N TYR A 130 7.58 4.77 -8.89
CA TYR A 130 8.11 3.80 -9.85
C TYR A 130 7.79 4.18 -11.30
#